data_d8a40bedf07efabb79d927c2168f3f1a
#
_entry.id   d8a40bedf07efabb79d927c2168f3f1a
#
_cell.length_a   1.000
_cell.length_b   1.000
_cell.length_c   1.000
_cell.angle_alpha   90.00
_cell.angle_beta   90.00
_cell.angle_gamma   90.00
#
_symmetry.space_group_name_H-M   'P 1'
#
loop_
_entity.id
_entity.type
_entity.pdbx_description
1 polymer ?
#
loop_
_entity_poly.entity_id
_entity_poly.type
_entity_poly.pdbx_seq_one_letter_code
_entity_poly.pdbx_strand_id
1 'polypeptide(L)'
;MNRRTKDRRTGQSGWSRGFSLGSLVLMLVVATSAIWTRAAAQDSNPGSSVPLRPSVVDLTPKEGKIPSEPYEVWVALGAFRFPLALTSIVVVWFTIERLVVLRYGRVIPRHFVKRFFEHMEEGNLDPKVAVKLCEDNGSPIALVFANGLRKWGKSSVEIEQAIIDGGERQVSQLRKHIRILNGAATVAPLLGLLGTVVGMIDSFNRIAQKAAMGKSEALASGIGLSLLTTAAGLAIAIPALIMYMYFTGRVDSLVIEMDGKAQQLVDLISAEGLADQARAAKPATTKPEARRAV
;
A
#
# COMPACT_ATOMS: atom_id res chain seq x y z
N MET A 1 28.93 -26.80 48.73
CA MET A 1 27.87 -25.74 48.83
C MET A 1 27.78 -25.04 47.50
N ASN A 2 26.81 -25.44 46.69
CA ASN A 2 26.76 -25.16 45.24
C ASN A 2 25.44 -24.48 44.92
N ARG A 3 25.45 -23.19 44.60
CA ARG A 3 24.22 -22.45 44.19
C ARG A 3 24.26 -22.28 42.69
N ARG A 4 23.45 -23.07 41.98
CA ARG A 4 23.07 -22.89 40.59
C ARG A 4 22.22 -21.64 40.49
N THR A 5 22.68 -20.61 39.83
CA THR A 5 21.90 -19.49 39.35
C THR A 5 21.27 -19.89 38.02
N LYS A 6 19.92 -20.05 38.06
CA LYS A 6 19.05 -20.40 36.96
C LYS A 6 18.68 -19.10 36.22
N ASP A 7 19.40 -18.84 35.12
CA ASP A 7 19.12 -17.71 34.24
C ASP A 7 17.81 -17.96 33.50
N ARG A 8 16.73 -17.32 33.97
CA ARG A 8 15.48 -17.22 33.28
C ARG A 8 15.56 -16.07 32.27
N ARG A 9 15.99 -16.35 31.07
CA ARG A 9 15.70 -15.45 29.94
C ARG A 9 14.23 -15.58 29.58
N THR A 10 13.46 -14.65 30.09
CA THR A 10 12.08 -14.41 29.70
C THR A 10 12.02 -14.13 28.22
N GLY A 11 11.39 -15.05 27.48
CA GLY A 11 10.99 -14.82 26.11
C GLY A 11 9.98 -13.67 26.05
N GLN A 12 10.43 -12.50 25.67
CA GLN A 12 9.52 -11.42 25.27
C GLN A 12 8.94 -11.79 23.91
N SER A 13 7.75 -12.29 23.98
CA SER A 13 6.84 -12.59 22.89
C SER A 13 6.71 -11.41 21.94
N GLY A 14 7.06 -11.64 20.68
CA GLY A 14 6.79 -10.75 19.56
C GLY A 14 5.29 -10.61 19.24
N TRP A 15 4.51 -10.04 20.16
CA TRP A 15 3.05 -9.84 20.00
C TRP A 15 2.63 -8.40 19.71
N SER A 16 3.57 -7.49 19.48
CA SER A 16 3.26 -6.06 19.29
C SER A 16 3.34 -5.53 17.84
N ARG A 17 3.49 -6.40 16.83
CA ARG A 17 3.54 -5.96 15.40
C ARG A 17 2.35 -6.38 14.56
N GLY A 18 1.28 -6.88 15.17
CA GLY A 18 0.04 -7.25 14.49
C GLY A 18 -1.10 -6.23 14.65
N PHE A 19 -0.85 -5.10 15.29
CA PHE A 19 -1.84 -4.04 15.35
C PHE A 19 -1.94 -3.41 13.96
N SER A 20 -2.93 -3.88 13.32
CA SER A 20 -3.28 -3.80 11.93
C SER A 20 -3.17 -2.38 11.38
N LEU A 21 -2.29 -2.20 10.40
CA LEU A 21 -2.31 -1.05 9.50
C LEU A 21 -3.70 -0.84 8.89
N GLY A 22 -4.52 -1.90 8.75
CA GLY A 22 -5.93 -1.79 8.42
C GLY A 22 -6.73 -0.97 9.45
N SER A 23 -6.41 -1.10 10.75
CA SER A 23 -6.98 -0.26 11.81
C SER A 23 -6.47 1.18 11.71
N LEU A 24 -5.23 1.39 11.29
CA LEU A 24 -4.64 2.72 11.13
C LEU A 24 -5.22 3.43 9.89
N VAL A 25 -5.46 2.71 8.81
CA VAL A 25 -6.13 3.22 7.60
C VAL A 25 -7.60 3.50 7.88
N LEU A 26 -8.29 2.60 8.58
CA LEU A 26 -9.67 2.84 9.04
C LEU A 26 -9.73 4.03 10.00
N MET A 27 -8.77 4.14 10.93
CA MET A 27 -8.64 5.32 11.80
C MET A 27 -8.32 6.59 11.02
N LEU A 28 -7.50 6.53 9.98
CA LEU A 28 -7.15 7.70 9.16
C LEU A 28 -8.34 8.13 8.29
N VAL A 29 -9.10 7.18 7.73
CA VAL A 29 -10.36 7.45 7.01
C VAL A 29 -11.44 7.95 7.98
N VAL A 30 -11.55 7.37 9.18
CA VAL A 30 -12.46 7.83 10.23
C VAL A 30 -11.98 9.13 10.85
N ALA A 31 -10.67 9.36 11.01
CA ALA A 31 -10.12 10.62 11.52
C ALA A 31 -10.27 11.77 10.51
N THR A 32 -10.11 11.53 9.22
CA THR A 32 -10.39 12.56 8.20
C THR A 32 -11.88 12.88 8.14
N SER A 33 -12.77 11.91 8.27
CA SER A 33 -14.21 12.17 8.41
C SER A 33 -14.55 12.83 9.74
N ALA A 34 -13.87 12.47 10.86
CA ALA A 34 -14.08 13.07 12.18
C ALA A 34 -13.46 14.47 12.32
N ILE A 35 -12.37 14.78 11.63
CA ILE A 35 -11.83 16.15 11.55
C ILE A 35 -12.81 17.04 10.80
N TRP A 36 -13.43 16.54 9.74
CA TRP A 36 -14.50 17.24 9.01
C TRP A 36 -15.74 17.47 9.87
N THR A 37 -16.18 16.48 10.65
CA THR A 37 -17.33 16.64 11.55
C THR A 37 -17.03 17.51 12.76
N ARG A 38 -15.77 17.57 13.25
CA ARG A 38 -15.38 18.48 14.35
C ARG A 38 -15.18 19.93 13.92
N ALA A 39 -14.68 20.16 12.72
CA ALA A 39 -14.62 21.53 12.17
C ALA A 39 -16.01 22.12 12.00
N ALA A 40 -17.03 21.30 11.70
CA ALA A 40 -18.42 21.71 11.61
C ALA A 40 -19.11 21.92 12.97
N ALA A 41 -18.62 21.30 14.04
CA ALA A 41 -19.27 21.34 15.36
C ALA A 41 -18.78 22.50 16.27
N GLN A 42 -17.80 23.27 15.85
CA GLN A 42 -17.17 24.30 16.68
C GLN A 42 -17.89 25.67 16.65
N ASP A 43 -18.88 25.84 15.79
CA ASP A 43 -19.67 27.09 15.67
C ASP A 43 -21.03 27.08 16.39
N SER A 44 -21.37 26.04 17.15
CA SER A 44 -22.56 26.04 17.98
C SER A 44 -22.24 26.44 19.40
N ASN A 45 -22.09 27.73 19.69
CA ASN A 45 -22.10 28.29 21.02
C ASN A 45 -23.55 28.72 21.40
N PRO A 46 -24.29 27.98 22.24
CA PRO A 46 -25.60 28.40 22.70
C PRO A 46 -25.43 29.19 24.01
N GLY A 47 -25.16 30.47 23.91
CA GLY A 47 -25.02 31.25 25.12
C GLY A 47 -24.92 32.75 24.95
N SER A 48 -25.97 33.39 24.46
CA SER A 48 -26.27 34.78 24.84
C SER A 48 -27.74 35.10 24.61
N SER A 49 -28.56 34.80 25.62
CA SER A 49 -29.90 35.33 25.74
C SER A 49 -29.83 36.77 26.18
N VAL A 50 -30.07 37.69 25.29
CA VAL A 50 -30.35 39.11 25.60
C VAL A 50 -31.83 39.36 25.25
N PRO A 51 -32.63 39.92 26.20
CA PRO A 51 -34.07 40.06 25.99
C PRO A 51 -34.42 41.22 25.06
N LEU A 52 -35.44 40.97 24.29
CA LEU A 52 -36.07 41.68 23.22
C LEU A 52 -36.48 43.12 23.51
N ARG A 53 -36.21 44.01 22.56
CA ARG A 53 -37.08 45.16 22.23
C ARG A 53 -37.71 44.95 20.86
N PRO A 54 -39.01 45.28 20.69
CA PRO A 54 -39.69 45.04 19.43
C PRO A 54 -39.43 46.17 18.41
N SER A 55 -39.49 45.79 17.15
CA SER A 55 -39.58 46.64 15.94
C SER A 55 -38.31 47.38 15.50
N VAL A 56 -37.36 46.61 14.99
CA VAL A 56 -36.51 47.06 13.87
C VAL A 56 -36.59 45.93 12.82
N VAL A 57 -36.94 46.30 11.60
CA VAL A 57 -36.93 45.43 10.42
C VAL A 57 -35.64 44.64 10.43
N ASP A 58 -35.77 43.31 10.45
CA ASP A 58 -34.64 42.38 10.53
C ASP A 58 -33.84 42.41 9.22
N LEU A 59 -32.90 43.33 9.16
CA LEU A 59 -31.92 43.47 8.07
C LEU A 59 -30.67 42.65 8.36
N THR A 60 -30.79 41.56 9.14
CA THR A 60 -29.68 40.61 9.25
C THR A 60 -29.50 39.94 7.89
N PRO A 61 -28.37 40.14 7.23
CA PRO A 61 -28.04 39.37 6.05
C PRO A 61 -28.13 37.88 6.45
N LYS A 62 -28.89 37.09 5.73
CA LYS A 62 -28.87 35.64 5.85
C LYS A 62 -27.42 35.25 5.58
N GLU A 63 -26.63 35.04 6.63
CA GLU A 63 -25.26 34.56 6.55
C GLU A 63 -25.24 33.39 5.57
N GLY A 64 -24.45 33.52 4.52
CA GLY A 64 -24.19 32.46 3.57
C GLY A 64 -23.49 31.32 4.33
N LYS A 65 -24.28 30.43 4.96
CA LYS A 65 -23.76 29.28 5.68
C LYS A 65 -22.94 28.46 4.71
N ILE A 66 -21.64 28.37 4.99
CA ILE A 66 -20.79 27.37 4.36
C ILE A 66 -21.38 26.01 4.76
N PRO A 67 -21.66 25.09 3.80
CA PRO A 67 -22.24 23.79 4.10
C PRO A 67 -21.37 23.05 5.13
N SER A 68 -21.92 22.77 6.29
CA SER A 68 -21.23 22.07 7.39
C SER A 68 -21.64 20.61 7.48
N GLU A 69 -22.80 20.27 6.97
CA GLU A 69 -23.29 18.89 6.93
C GLU A 69 -22.70 18.12 5.75
N PRO A 70 -22.29 16.84 5.92
CA PRO A 70 -21.73 16.03 4.83
C PRO A 70 -22.64 15.96 3.59
N TYR A 71 -23.96 15.95 3.81
CA TYR A 71 -24.95 15.94 2.75
C TYR A 71 -24.98 17.26 1.98
N GLU A 72 -24.90 18.38 2.67
CA GLU A 72 -24.88 19.71 2.05
C GLU A 72 -23.60 19.89 1.22
N VAL A 73 -22.46 19.42 1.73
CA VAL A 73 -21.18 19.36 1.00
C VAL A 73 -21.33 18.56 -0.28
N TRP A 74 -21.95 17.37 -0.19
CA TRP A 74 -22.19 16.51 -1.34
C TRP A 74 -23.04 17.18 -2.41
N VAL A 75 -24.09 17.88 -2.01
CA VAL A 75 -24.94 18.64 -2.93
C VAL A 75 -24.19 19.85 -3.51
N ALA A 76 -23.40 20.53 -2.69
CA ALA A 76 -22.64 21.72 -3.05
C ALA A 76 -21.54 21.44 -4.09
N LEU A 77 -20.97 20.22 -4.13
CA LEU A 77 -19.99 19.80 -5.15
C LEU A 77 -20.57 19.78 -6.59
N GLY A 78 -21.89 19.89 -6.76
CA GLY A 78 -22.52 19.94 -8.08
C GLY A 78 -22.20 18.74 -8.98
N ALA A 79 -21.83 18.99 -10.22
CA ALA A 79 -21.48 17.94 -11.19
C ALA A 79 -20.18 17.21 -10.83
N PHE A 80 -19.24 17.85 -10.12
CA PHE A 80 -17.95 17.28 -9.73
C PHE A 80 -18.05 16.20 -8.66
N ARG A 81 -19.20 16.08 -7.98
CA ARG A 81 -19.45 14.98 -7.02
C ARG A 81 -19.28 13.58 -7.64
N PHE A 82 -19.68 13.39 -8.90
CA PHE A 82 -19.59 12.09 -9.55
C PHE A 82 -18.15 11.64 -9.84
N PRO A 83 -17.29 12.45 -10.50
CA PRO A 83 -15.90 12.03 -10.74
C PRO A 83 -15.09 11.91 -9.44
N LEU A 84 -15.32 12.79 -8.45
CA LEU A 84 -14.66 12.68 -7.15
C LEU A 84 -15.11 11.43 -6.37
N ALA A 85 -16.39 11.10 -6.37
CA ALA A 85 -16.90 9.88 -5.77
C ALA A 85 -16.34 8.62 -6.45
N LEU A 86 -16.33 8.60 -7.78
CA LEU A 86 -15.75 7.49 -8.55
C LEU A 86 -14.27 7.30 -8.18
N THR A 87 -13.49 8.39 -8.13
CA THR A 87 -12.08 8.33 -7.74
C THR A 87 -11.92 7.81 -6.32
N SER A 88 -12.76 8.25 -5.37
CA SER A 88 -12.75 7.77 -3.99
C SER A 88 -13.04 6.27 -3.90
N ILE A 89 -14.06 5.78 -4.61
CA ILE A 89 -14.41 4.35 -4.68
C ILE A 89 -13.23 3.53 -5.24
N VAL A 90 -12.60 4.00 -6.32
CA VAL A 90 -11.44 3.37 -6.92
C VAL A 90 -10.29 3.28 -5.92
N VAL A 91 -9.97 4.37 -5.22
CA VAL A 91 -8.91 4.40 -4.20
C VAL A 91 -9.17 3.37 -3.10
N VAL A 92 -10.38 3.36 -2.54
CA VAL A 92 -10.75 2.43 -1.47
C VAL A 92 -10.69 0.98 -1.95
N TRP A 93 -11.24 0.69 -3.13
CA TRP A 93 -11.24 -0.65 -3.73
C TRP A 93 -9.83 -1.18 -3.91
N PHE A 94 -8.95 -0.43 -4.60
CA PHE A 94 -7.57 -0.87 -4.84
C PHE A 94 -6.72 -0.91 -3.57
N THR A 95 -7.01 -0.07 -2.58
CA THR A 95 -6.35 -0.12 -1.27
C THR A 95 -6.66 -1.44 -0.56
N ILE A 96 -7.93 -1.82 -0.49
CA ILE A 96 -8.36 -3.09 0.15
C ILE A 96 -7.78 -4.28 -0.62
N GLU A 97 -7.87 -4.29 -1.95
CA GLU A 97 -7.30 -5.34 -2.80
C GLU A 97 -5.80 -5.52 -2.51
N ARG A 98 -5.03 -4.42 -2.48
CA ARG A 98 -3.58 -4.46 -2.24
C ARG A 98 -3.22 -4.90 -0.83
N LEU A 99 -3.98 -4.51 0.19
CA LEU A 99 -3.79 -4.99 1.56
C LEU A 99 -3.89 -6.52 1.65
N VAL A 100 -4.77 -7.12 0.87
CA VAL A 100 -4.97 -8.58 0.85
C VAL A 100 -3.91 -9.28 -0.01
N VAL A 101 -3.58 -8.75 -1.18
CA VAL A 101 -2.66 -9.38 -2.15
C VAL A 101 -1.20 -9.29 -1.69
N LEU A 102 -0.76 -8.13 -1.16
CA LEU A 102 0.61 -7.93 -0.68
C LEU A 102 0.85 -8.50 0.74
N ARG A 103 -0.06 -9.33 1.23
CA ARG A 103 0.17 -10.04 2.48
C ARG A 103 1.33 -11.01 2.31
N TYR A 104 2.32 -10.93 3.21
CA TYR A 104 3.54 -11.72 3.18
C TYR A 104 3.31 -13.20 2.89
N GLY A 105 2.36 -13.82 3.59
CA GLY A 105 2.06 -15.25 3.43
C GLY A 105 1.52 -15.66 2.06
N ARG A 106 1.10 -14.71 1.21
CA ARG A 106 0.64 -14.98 -0.15
C ARG A 106 1.77 -14.86 -1.18
N VAL A 107 2.72 -13.94 -0.97
CA VAL A 107 3.87 -13.71 -1.86
C VAL A 107 4.99 -14.70 -1.56
N ILE A 108 5.33 -14.87 -0.28
CA ILE A 108 6.40 -15.78 0.22
C ILE A 108 5.78 -16.70 1.29
N PRO A 109 5.15 -17.83 0.90
CA PRO A 109 4.60 -18.79 1.85
C PRO A 109 5.74 -19.49 2.62
N ARG A 110 5.94 -19.15 3.87
CA ARG A 110 7.04 -19.70 4.70
C ARG A 110 7.05 -21.22 4.75
N HIS A 111 5.89 -21.84 4.85
CA HIS A 111 5.78 -23.30 4.87
C HIS A 111 6.24 -23.95 3.56
N PHE A 112 5.89 -23.34 2.42
CA PHE A 112 6.34 -23.83 1.13
C PHE A 112 7.85 -23.68 0.99
N VAL A 113 8.38 -22.48 1.23
CA VAL A 113 9.81 -22.18 1.07
C VAL A 113 10.65 -23.10 1.97
N LYS A 114 10.28 -23.27 3.25
CA LYS A 114 11.00 -24.13 4.17
C LYS A 114 11.03 -25.59 3.72
N ARG A 115 9.86 -26.16 3.42
CA ARG A 115 9.77 -27.57 2.95
C ARG A 115 10.48 -27.78 1.62
N PHE A 116 10.39 -26.80 0.74
CA PHE A 116 11.06 -26.85 -0.55
C PHE A 116 12.58 -26.96 -0.40
N PHE A 117 13.20 -26.10 0.45
CA PHE A 117 14.62 -26.18 0.70
C PHE A 117 15.03 -27.46 1.45
N GLU A 118 14.26 -27.92 2.43
CA GLU A 118 14.49 -29.19 3.13
C GLU A 118 14.56 -30.35 2.13
N HIS A 119 13.61 -30.49 1.20
CA HIS A 119 13.63 -31.55 0.19
C HIS A 119 14.76 -31.39 -0.84
N MET A 120 15.16 -30.17 -1.12
CA MET A 120 16.31 -29.89 -2.01
C MET A 120 17.63 -30.32 -1.38
N GLU A 121 17.85 -30.04 -0.10
CA GLU A 121 19.06 -30.40 0.67
C GLU A 121 19.17 -31.91 0.88
N GLU A 122 18.05 -32.61 1.04
CA GLU A 122 18.00 -34.08 1.13
C GLU A 122 18.36 -34.79 -0.19
N GLY A 123 18.47 -34.06 -1.31
CA GLY A 123 18.79 -34.63 -2.62
C GLY A 123 17.70 -35.52 -3.22
N ASN A 124 16.49 -35.53 -2.63
CA ASN A 124 15.38 -36.41 -3.01
C ASN A 124 14.48 -35.81 -4.11
N LEU A 125 14.82 -34.65 -4.67
CA LEU A 125 13.92 -33.93 -5.56
C LEU A 125 14.46 -33.91 -7.01
N ASP A 126 13.77 -34.64 -7.91
CA ASP A 126 14.06 -34.51 -9.33
C ASP A 126 13.75 -33.12 -9.86
N PRO A 127 14.58 -32.56 -10.76
CA PRO A 127 14.38 -31.22 -11.32
C PRO A 127 12.97 -30.99 -11.92
N LYS A 128 12.42 -32.00 -12.58
CA LYS A 128 11.07 -31.91 -13.19
C LYS A 128 9.96 -31.86 -12.13
N VAL A 129 10.12 -32.60 -11.04
CA VAL A 129 9.17 -32.60 -9.92
C VAL A 129 9.24 -31.28 -9.16
N ALA A 130 10.46 -30.75 -8.95
CA ALA A 130 10.67 -29.45 -8.32
C ALA A 130 10.00 -28.29 -9.08
N VAL A 131 10.15 -28.26 -10.41
CA VAL A 131 9.47 -27.26 -11.26
C VAL A 131 7.97 -27.36 -11.12
N LYS A 132 7.40 -28.59 -11.23
CA LYS A 132 5.97 -28.80 -11.11
C LYS A 132 5.42 -28.39 -9.74
N LEU A 133 6.13 -28.72 -8.67
CA LEU A 133 5.77 -28.32 -7.29
C LEU A 133 5.69 -26.78 -7.15
N CYS A 134 6.63 -26.05 -7.77
CA CYS A 134 6.61 -24.60 -7.81
C CYS A 134 5.46 -24.04 -8.63
N GLU A 135 5.16 -24.63 -9.79
CA GLU A 135 4.05 -24.24 -10.66
C GLU A 135 2.69 -24.49 -9.99
N ASP A 136 2.53 -25.63 -9.33
CA ASP A 136 1.30 -25.99 -8.60
C ASP A 136 1.06 -25.05 -7.39
N ASN A 137 2.10 -24.57 -6.75
CA ASN A 137 1.98 -23.59 -5.66
C ASN A 137 1.53 -22.22 -6.17
N GLY A 138 2.01 -21.79 -7.32
CA GLY A 138 1.61 -20.54 -7.99
C GLY A 138 1.91 -19.24 -7.24
N SER A 139 2.64 -19.28 -6.11
CA SER A 139 3.06 -18.05 -5.41
C SER A 139 4.15 -17.32 -6.21
N PRO A 140 4.27 -15.99 -6.09
CA PRO A 140 5.30 -15.24 -6.81
C PRO A 140 6.70 -15.80 -6.63
N ILE A 141 7.11 -16.16 -5.41
CA ILE A 141 8.42 -16.75 -5.16
C ILE A 141 8.57 -18.13 -5.80
N ALA A 142 7.53 -18.97 -5.79
CA ALA A 142 7.57 -20.28 -6.42
C ALA A 142 7.74 -20.17 -7.94
N LEU A 143 7.07 -19.20 -8.58
CA LEU A 143 7.23 -18.94 -10.01
C LEU A 143 8.64 -18.43 -10.36
N VAL A 144 9.26 -17.65 -9.49
CA VAL A 144 10.68 -17.26 -9.64
C VAL A 144 11.58 -18.47 -9.54
N PHE A 145 11.37 -19.33 -8.55
CA PHE A 145 12.11 -20.60 -8.39
C PHE A 145 11.93 -21.49 -9.60
N ALA A 146 10.72 -21.65 -10.14
CA ALA A 146 10.47 -22.47 -11.33
C ALA A 146 11.31 -22.02 -12.53
N ASN A 147 11.53 -20.70 -12.71
CA ASN A 147 12.39 -20.20 -13.80
C ASN A 147 13.86 -20.59 -13.60
N GLY A 148 14.40 -20.50 -12.39
CA GLY A 148 15.75 -20.97 -12.07
C GLY A 148 15.90 -22.48 -12.21
N LEU A 149 14.95 -23.26 -11.69
CA LEU A 149 14.94 -24.72 -11.75
C LEU A 149 14.92 -25.29 -13.17
N ARG A 150 14.34 -24.58 -14.13
CA ARG A 150 14.39 -24.96 -15.55
C ARG A 150 15.80 -24.96 -16.13
N LYS A 151 16.74 -24.28 -15.46
CA LYS A 151 18.16 -24.19 -15.81
C LYS A 151 19.05 -25.03 -14.86
N TRP A 152 18.49 -26.00 -14.18
CA TRP A 152 19.21 -26.87 -13.24
C TRP A 152 20.49 -27.46 -13.84
N GLY A 153 21.59 -27.40 -13.09
CA GLY A 153 22.91 -27.92 -13.52
C GLY A 153 23.63 -27.05 -14.54
N LYS A 154 23.12 -25.87 -14.83
CA LYS A 154 23.83 -24.86 -15.62
C LYS A 154 24.75 -24.00 -14.75
N SER A 155 25.52 -23.11 -15.36
CA SER A 155 26.34 -22.16 -14.62
C SER A 155 25.48 -21.25 -13.73
N SER A 156 26.03 -20.80 -12.61
CA SER A 156 25.35 -19.89 -11.69
C SER A 156 24.80 -18.66 -12.42
N VAL A 157 25.57 -18.09 -13.36
CA VAL A 157 25.17 -16.91 -14.16
C VAL A 157 23.92 -17.17 -15.02
N GLU A 158 23.81 -18.34 -15.65
CA GLU A 158 22.63 -18.68 -16.45
C GLU A 158 21.36 -18.85 -15.57
N ILE A 159 21.53 -19.40 -14.37
CA ILE A 159 20.44 -19.59 -13.42
C ILE A 159 20.00 -18.26 -12.86
N GLU A 160 20.95 -17.40 -12.44
CA GLU A 160 20.66 -16.05 -11.95
C GLU A 160 19.90 -15.22 -12.98
N GLN A 161 20.33 -15.26 -14.24
CA GLN A 161 19.62 -14.54 -15.31
C GLN A 161 18.19 -15.03 -15.48
N ALA A 162 17.95 -16.34 -15.44
CA ALA A 162 16.60 -16.89 -15.52
C ALA A 162 15.71 -16.50 -14.32
N ILE A 163 16.31 -16.39 -13.13
CA ILE A 163 15.66 -15.91 -11.90
C ILE A 163 15.32 -14.43 -12.01
N ILE A 164 16.25 -13.59 -12.48
CA ILE A 164 16.03 -12.16 -12.69
C ILE A 164 14.88 -11.96 -13.68
N ASP A 165 14.92 -12.60 -14.84
CA ASP A 165 13.86 -12.50 -15.85
C ASP A 165 12.48 -12.93 -15.31
N GLY A 166 12.45 -14.00 -14.52
CA GLY A 166 11.25 -14.47 -13.83
C GLY A 166 10.78 -13.50 -12.75
N GLY A 167 11.72 -12.97 -11.97
CA GLY A 167 11.50 -12.00 -10.90
C GLY A 167 10.89 -10.70 -11.41
N GLU A 168 11.45 -10.12 -12.47
CA GLU A 168 10.94 -8.88 -13.09
C GLU A 168 9.47 -8.99 -13.49
N ARG A 169 9.07 -10.15 -14.04
CA ARG A 169 7.66 -10.41 -14.39
C ARG A 169 6.77 -10.40 -13.16
N GLN A 170 7.20 -11.04 -12.06
CA GLN A 170 6.45 -11.08 -10.81
C GLN A 170 6.37 -9.71 -10.16
N VAL A 171 7.47 -8.95 -10.11
CA VAL A 171 7.53 -7.57 -9.60
C VAL A 171 6.59 -6.67 -10.41
N SER A 172 6.61 -6.77 -11.75
CA SER A 172 5.70 -6.02 -12.61
C SER A 172 4.23 -6.29 -12.29
N GLN A 173 3.86 -7.54 -12.03
CA GLN A 173 2.51 -7.92 -11.62
C GLN A 173 2.14 -7.37 -10.24
N LEU A 174 3.06 -7.43 -9.27
CA LEU A 174 2.85 -6.87 -7.95
C LEU A 174 2.64 -5.34 -8.00
N ARG A 175 3.36 -4.63 -8.86
CA ARG A 175 3.27 -3.17 -9.01
C ARG A 175 2.10 -2.69 -9.88
N LYS A 176 1.50 -3.56 -10.69
CA LYS A 176 0.49 -3.20 -11.69
C LYS A 176 -0.65 -2.34 -11.13
N HIS A 177 -1.29 -2.76 -10.05
CA HIS A 177 -2.43 -2.05 -9.47
C HIS A 177 -2.03 -0.91 -8.52
N ILE A 178 -0.79 -0.89 -8.05
CA ILE A 178 -0.27 0.23 -7.25
C ILE A 178 -0.19 1.50 -8.12
N ARG A 179 0.07 1.36 -9.42
CA ARG A 179 0.07 2.49 -10.38
C ARG A 179 -1.29 3.19 -10.46
N ILE A 180 -2.40 2.45 -10.29
CA ILE A 180 -3.75 3.03 -10.28
C ILE A 180 -3.92 3.95 -9.07
N LEU A 181 -3.41 3.55 -7.91
CA LEU A 181 -3.42 4.37 -6.70
C LEU A 181 -2.65 5.69 -6.90
N ASN A 182 -1.48 5.61 -7.52
CA ASN A 182 -0.70 6.80 -7.87
C ASN A 182 -1.45 7.71 -8.86
N GLY A 183 -2.07 7.11 -9.87
CA GLY A 183 -2.91 7.84 -10.82
C GLY A 183 -4.06 8.57 -10.13
N ALA A 184 -4.78 7.89 -9.24
CA ALA A 184 -5.87 8.50 -8.48
C ALA A 184 -5.38 9.63 -7.55
N ALA A 185 -4.24 9.44 -6.87
CA ALA A 185 -3.63 10.47 -6.02
C ALA A 185 -3.23 11.73 -6.80
N THR A 186 -2.84 11.57 -8.06
CA THR A 186 -2.48 12.69 -8.95
C THR A 186 -3.71 13.35 -9.57
N VAL A 187 -4.70 12.57 -9.98
CA VAL A 187 -5.89 13.07 -10.69
C VAL A 187 -6.89 13.74 -9.75
N ALA A 188 -7.04 13.25 -8.51
CA ALA A 188 -8.03 13.79 -7.57
C ALA A 188 -7.83 15.29 -7.26
N PRO A 189 -6.61 15.81 -7.00
CA PRO A 189 -6.40 17.26 -6.81
C PRO A 189 -6.69 18.06 -8.08
N LEU A 190 -6.35 17.52 -9.26
CA LEU A 190 -6.62 18.18 -10.54
C LEU A 190 -8.13 18.29 -10.81
N LEU A 191 -8.91 17.27 -10.46
CA LEU A 191 -10.37 17.33 -10.50
C LEU A 191 -10.92 18.38 -9.53
N GLY A 192 -10.36 18.48 -8.33
CA GLY A 192 -10.70 19.53 -7.37
C GLY A 192 -10.41 20.92 -7.91
N LEU A 193 -9.22 21.14 -8.47
CA LEU A 193 -8.83 22.39 -9.09
C LEU A 193 -9.74 22.76 -10.28
N LEU A 194 -10.05 21.79 -11.15
CA LEU A 194 -11.00 21.98 -12.26
C LEU A 194 -12.38 22.43 -11.72
N GLY A 195 -12.82 21.85 -10.61
CA GLY A 195 -14.05 22.24 -9.93
C GLY A 195 -14.03 23.70 -9.46
N THR A 196 -12.90 24.22 -8.96
CA THR A 196 -12.80 25.65 -8.60
C THR A 196 -12.91 26.57 -9.81
N VAL A 197 -12.24 26.23 -10.90
CA VAL A 197 -12.29 27.06 -12.12
C VAL A 197 -13.71 27.13 -12.68
N VAL A 198 -14.37 25.98 -12.83
CA VAL A 198 -15.75 25.91 -13.32
C VAL A 198 -16.72 26.62 -12.36
N GLY A 199 -16.55 26.42 -11.05
CA GLY A 199 -17.39 27.08 -10.04
C GLY A 199 -17.25 28.59 -10.02
N MET A 200 -16.04 29.13 -10.21
CA MET A 200 -15.82 30.57 -10.37
C MET A 200 -16.47 31.11 -11.64
N ILE A 201 -16.32 30.43 -12.78
CA ILE A 201 -16.97 30.82 -14.04
C ILE A 201 -18.48 30.89 -13.85
N ASP A 202 -19.11 29.89 -13.23
CA ASP A 202 -20.55 29.88 -12.96
C ASP A 202 -20.96 31.04 -12.04
N SER A 203 -20.16 31.36 -11.02
CA SER A 203 -20.41 32.48 -10.12
C SER A 203 -20.40 33.83 -10.84
N PHE A 204 -19.41 34.04 -11.74
CA PHE A 204 -19.36 35.26 -12.56
C PHE A 204 -20.51 35.35 -13.56
N ASN A 205 -20.90 34.24 -14.19
CA ASN A 205 -22.03 34.20 -15.09
C ASN A 205 -23.34 34.55 -14.40
N ARG A 206 -23.58 34.09 -13.17
CA ARG A 206 -24.76 34.44 -12.36
C ARG A 206 -24.80 35.93 -12.02
N ILE A 207 -23.65 36.55 -11.76
CA ILE A 207 -23.59 38.00 -11.50
C ILE A 207 -23.88 38.80 -12.77
N ALA A 208 -23.34 38.38 -13.91
CA ALA A 208 -23.57 39.03 -15.19
C ALA A 208 -25.06 39.03 -15.62
N GLN A 209 -25.77 37.92 -15.32
CA GLN A 209 -27.20 37.76 -15.65
C GLN A 209 -28.15 38.52 -14.73
N LYS A 210 -27.76 38.72 -13.44
CA LYS A 210 -28.60 39.43 -12.47
C LYS A 210 -28.12 40.90 -12.39
N ALA A 211 -28.62 41.74 -13.26
CA ALA A 211 -28.34 43.18 -13.22
C ALA A 211 -28.94 43.78 -11.96
N ALA A 212 -28.09 44.25 -11.05
CA ALA A 212 -28.30 45.05 -9.85
C ALA A 212 -28.50 44.36 -8.50
N MET A 213 -27.95 44.94 -7.49
CA MET A 213 -28.06 44.84 -6.02
C MET A 213 -27.87 43.46 -5.34
N GLY A 214 -26.90 43.40 -4.40
CA GLY A 214 -26.62 42.19 -3.59
C GLY A 214 -25.48 41.31 -4.11
N LYS A 215 -24.60 41.80 -4.96
CA LYS A 215 -23.66 41.03 -5.79
C LYS A 215 -22.46 40.43 -5.06
N SER A 216 -21.99 41.03 -4.00
CA SER A 216 -20.77 40.55 -3.29
C SER A 216 -21.01 39.28 -2.49
N GLU A 217 -22.20 39.12 -1.93
CA GLU A 217 -22.58 37.97 -1.12
C GLU A 217 -22.76 36.68 -1.98
N ALA A 218 -23.41 36.79 -3.15
CA ALA A 218 -23.52 35.71 -4.11
C ALA A 218 -22.17 35.29 -4.69
N LEU A 219 -21.24 36.24 -4.87
CA LEU A 219 -19.87 35.98 -5.31
C LEU A 219 -19.09 35.23 -4.23
N ALA A 220 -19.14 35.73 -3.00
CA ALA A 220 -18.45 35.12 -1.87
C ALA A 220 -18.90 33.67 -1.64
N SER A 221 -20.21 33.42 -1.69
CA SER A 221 -20.80 32.08 -1.60
C SER A 221 -20.30 31.17 -2.72
N GLY A 222 -20.29 31.64 -3.97
CA GLY A 222 -19.82 30.84 -5.13
C GLY A 222 -18.32 30.52 -5.06
N ILE A 223 -17.49 31.45 -4.58
CA ILE A 223 -16.07 31.20 -4.34
C ILE A 223 -15.89 30.18 -3.22
N GLY A 224 -16.63 30.29 -2.13
CA GLY A 224 -16.58 29.33 -1.02
C GLY A 224 -16.90 27.89 -1.46
N LEU A 225 -17.97 27.73 -2.25
CA LEU A 225 -18.34 26.43 -2.82
C LEU A 225 -17.28 25.89 -3.79
N SER A 226 -16.63 26.76 -4.56
CA SER A 226 -15.53 26.35 -5.44
C SER A 226 -14.34 25.82 -4.66
N LEU A 227 -13.93 26.51 -3.59
CA LEU A 227 -12.81 26.06 -2.73
C LEU A 227 -13.10 24.70 -2.08
N LEU A 228 -14.36 24.41 -1.79
CA LEU A 228 -14.78 23.14 -1.22
C LEU A 228 -14.49 21.95 -2.15
N THR A 229 -14.58 22.12 -3.47
CA THR A 229 -14.24 21.07 -4.44
C THR A 229 -12.75 20.72 -4.42
N THR A 230 -11.88 21.72 -4.26
CA THR A 230 -10.44 21.47 -4.10
C THR A 230 -10.13 20.77 -2.78
N ALA A 231 -10.76 21.20 -1.69
CA ALA A 231 -10.60 20.53 -0.40
C ALA A 231 -11.03 19.06 -0.45
N ALA A 232 -12.15 18.75 -1.13
CA ALA A 232 -12.60 17.38 -1.35
C ALA A 232 -11.63 16.56 -2.22
N GLY A 233 -11.06 17.14 -3.28
CA GLY A 233 -10.04 16.50 -4.11
C GLY A 233 -8.78 16.15 -3.31
N LEU A 234 -8.29 17.07 -2.48
CA LEU A 234 -7.14 16.86 -1.61
C LEU A 234 -7.42 15.82 -0.51
N ALA A 235 -8.63 15.81 0.05
CA ALA A 235 -9.03 14.83 1.06
C ALA A 235 -9.01 13.39 0.54
N ILE A 236 -9.22 13.18 -0.77
CA ILE A 236 -9.08 11.87 -1.43
C ILE A 236 -7.62 11.58 -1.79
N ALA A 237 -6.89 12.59 -2.29
CA ALA A 237 -5.54 12.43 -2.79
C ALA A 237 -4.51 12.08 -1.71
N ILE A 238 -4.59 12.73 -0.55
CA ILE A 238 -3.61 12.55 0.53
C ILE A 238 -3.60 11.10 1.04
N PRO A 239 -4.73 10.48 1.42
CA PRO A 239 -4.75 9.06 1.80
C PRO A 239 -4.29 8.13 0.67
N ALA A 240 -4.68 8.41 -0.59
CA ALA A 240 -4.27 7.62 -1.74
C ALA A 240 -2.74 7.63 -1.93
N LEU A 241 -2.11 8.80 -1.78
CA LEU A 241 -0.65 8.96 -1.88
C LEU A 241 0.08 8.22 -0.76
N ILE A 242 -0.40 8.34 0.48
CA ILE A 242 0.17 7.63 1.64
C ILE A 242 0.12 6.11 1.40
N MET A 243 -1.02 5.59 0.93
CA MET A 243 -1.17 4.17 0.64
C MET A 243 -0.30 3.72 -0.54
N TYR A 244 -0.16 4.54 -1.57
CA TYR A 244 0.75 4.29 -2.67
C TYR A 244 2.20 4.13 -2.18
N MET A 245 2.70 5.07 -1.37
CA MET A 245 4.06 5.02 -0.81
C MET A 245 4.26 3.77 0.06
N TYR A 246 3.28 3.47 0.92
CA TYR A 246 3.32 2.28 1.76
C TYR A 246 3.41 0.98 0.96
N PHE A 247 2.56 0.81 -0.05
CA PHE A 247 2.56 -0.40 -0.87
C PHE A 247 3.82 -0.53 -1.73
N THR A 248 4.35 0.58 -2.23
CA THR A 248 5.62 0.58 -2.98
C THR A 248 6.75 0.07 -2.10
N GLY A 249 6.94 0.63 -0.90
CA GLY A 249 7.95 0.16 0.04
C GLY A 249 7.73 -1.29 0.48
N ARG A 250 6.46 -1.72 0.56
CA ARG A 250 6.14 -3.12 0.88
C ARG A 250 6.54 -4.08 -0.24
N VAL A 251 6.30 -3.71 -1.50
CA VAL A 251 6.76 -4.51 -2.66
C VAL A 251 8.27 -4.58 -2.68
N ASP A 252 8.97 -3.47 -2.49
CA ASP A 252 10.44 -3.45 -2.49
C ASP A 252 11.03 -4.36 -1.41
N SER A 253 10.45 -4.36 -0.20
CA SER A 253 10.86 -5.28 0.87
C SER A 253 10.64 -6.76 0.50
N LEU A 254 9.53 -7.08 -0.17
CA LEU A 254 9.25 -8.44 -0.62
C LEU A 254 10.20 -8.88 -1.73
N VAL A 255 10.57 -7.98 -2.64
CA VAL A 255 11.53 -8.25 -3.72
C VAL A 255 12.90 -8.58 -3.16
N ILE A 256 13.42 -7.80 -2.21
CA ILE A 256 14.71 -8.06 -1.55
C ILE A 256 14.70 -9.44 -0.86
N GLU A 257 13.62 -9.80 -0.19
CA GLU A 257 13.52 -11.10 0.46
C GLU A 257 13.42 -12.25 -0.56
N MET A 258 12.69 -12.05 -1.66
CA MET A 258 12.62 -13.03 -2.75
C MET A 258 13.99 -13.25 -3.39
N ASP A 259 14.75 -12.18 -3.61
CA ASP A 259 16.10 -12.23 -4.16
C ASP A 259 17.05 -13.04 -3.24
N GLY A 260 17.06 -12.74 -1.94
CA GLY A 260 17.86 -13.51 -0.99
C GLY A 260 17.52 -14.99 -0.93
N LYS A 261 16.23 -15.37 -1.15
CA LYS A 261 15.85 -16.78 -1.25
C LYS A 261 16.21 -17.40 -2.61
N ALA A 262 16.16 -16.60 -3.66
CA ALA A 262 16.56 -17.03 -4.99
C ALA A 262 18.06 -17.31 -5.07
N GLN A 263 18.89 -16.51 -4.42
CA GLN A 263 20.33 -16.77 -4.32
C GLN A 263 20.63 -18.09 -3.59
N GLN A 264 19.95 -18.38 -2.48
CA GLN A 264 20.06 -19.67 -1.83
C GLN A 264 19.74 -20.84 -2.76
N LEU A 265 18.77 -20.67 -3.67
CA LEU A 265 18.45 -21.68 -4.66
C LEU A 265 19.57 -21.83 -5.70
N VAL A 266 20.16 -20.73 -6.19
CA VAL A 266 21.29 -20.76 -7.13
C VAL A 266 22.44 -21.59 -6.58
N ASP A 267 22.82 -21.35 -5.33
CA ASP A 267 23.90 -22.06 -4.66
C ASP A 267 23.65 -23.59 -4.59
N LEU A 268 22.39 -24.00 -4.52
CA LEU A 268 22.03 -25.42 -4.44
C LEU A 268 21.99 -26.13 -5.80
N ILE A 269 21.57 -25.43 -6.88
CA ILE A 269 21.28 -26.06 -8.18
C ILE A 269 22.31 -25.74 -9.27
N SER A 270 23.23 -24.82 -9.05
CA SER A 270 24.28 -24.48 -10.01
C SER A 270 25.29 -25.62 -10.19
N ALA A 271 25.95 -25.67 -11.34
CA ALA A 271 27.00 -26.63 -11.60
C ALA A 271 28.14 -26.52 -10.57
N GLU A 272 28.45 -25.29 -10.15
CA GLU A 272 29.44 -24.99 -9.13
C GLU A 272 29.00 -25.51 -7.75
N GLY A 273 27.76 -25.19 -7.33
CA GLY A 273 27.19 -25.65 -6.07
C GLY A 273 27.07 -27.17 -5.98
N LEU A 274 26.65 -27.83 -7.07
CA LEU A 274 26.60 -29.29 -7.13
C LEU A 274 28.00 -29.93 -7.05
N ALA A 275 29.02 -29.29 -7.66
CA ALA A 275 30.41 -29.77 -7.56
C ALA A 275 30.94 -29.62 -6.14
N ASP A 276 30.63 -28.57 -5.43
CA ASP A 276 31.06 -28.35 -4.03
C ASP A 276 30.34 -29.31 -3.07
N GLN A 277 29.04 -29.58 -3.28
CA GLN A 277 28.32 -30.62 -2.54
C GLN A 277 28.95 -32.01 -2.74
N ALA A 278 29.30 -32.35 -3.99
CA ALA A 278 29.94 -33.61 -4.31
C ALA A 278 31.37 -33.73 -3.69
N ARG A 279 32.08 -32.60 -3.56
CA ARG A 279 33.38 -32.57 -2.86
C ARG A 279 33.23 -32.74 -1.34
N ALA A 280 32.23 -32.08 -0.75
CA ALA A 280 31.93 -32.19 0.67
C ALA A 280 31.45 -33.60 1.09
N ALA A 281 30.74 -34.29 0.19
CA ALA A 281 30.27 -35.66 0.41
C ALA A 281 31.38 -36.73 0.28
N LYS A 282 32.51 -36.41 -0.36
CA LYS A 282 33.68 -37.35 -0.38
C LYS A 282 34.37 -37.35 0.98
N PRO A 283 34.41 -38.51 1.72
CA PRO A 283 35.15 -38.60 2.94
C PRO A 283 36.61 -38.26 2.66
N ALA A 284 37.22 -37.45 3.54
CA ALA A 284 38.65 -37.12 3.47
C ALA A 284 39.45 -38.43 3.40
N THR A 285 39.91 -38.76 2.20
CA THR A 285 40.81 -39.89 2.00
C THR A 285 42.04 -39.60 2.87
N THR A 286 42.19 -40.43 3.87
CA THR A 286 43.33 -40.52 4.77
C THR A 286 44.64 -40.26 4.02
N LYS A 287 45.35 -39.22 4.45
CA LYS A 287 46.72 -38.91 4.08
C LYS A 287 47.52 -40.19 4.20
N PRO A 288 48.25 -40.67 3.17
CA PRO A 288 49.10 -41.85 3.36
C PRO A 288 50.18 -41.50 4.38
N GLU A 289 50.17 -42.26 5.47
CA GLU A 289 51.23 -42.27 6.46
C GLU A 289 52.55 -42.55 5.73
N ALA A 290 53.41 -41.55 5.65
CA ALA A 290 54.80 -41.73 5.18
C ALA A 290 55.47 -42.72 6.09
N ARG A 291 55.62 -43.97 5.65
CA ARG A 291 56.41 -45.02 6.23
C ARG A 291 57.80 -44.46 6.45
N ARG A 292 58.17 -44.14 7.70
CA ARG A 292 59.55 -44.04 8.12
C ARG A 292 60.15 -45.46 8.06
N ALA A 293 60.95 -45.70 7.06
CA ALA A 293 61.89 -46.82 7.06
C ALA A 293 63.20 -46.33 7.63
N VAL A 294 63.73 -47.10 8.55
CA VAL A 294 65.00 -47.04 9.27
C VAL A 294 66.18 -47.06 8.33
#